data_b33e905dc0c145387130362f52182d52
#
_entry.id   b33e905dc0c145387130362f52182d52
#
_cell.length_a   1.000
_cell.length_b   1.000
_cell.length_c   1.000
_cell.angle_alpha   90.00
_cell.angle_beta   90.00
_cell.angle_gamma   90.00
#
_symmetry.space_group_name_H-M   'P 1'
#
loop_
_entity.id
_entity.type
_entity.pdbx_description
1 polymer ?
#
loop_
_entity_poly.entity_id
_entity_poly.type
_entity_poly.pdbx_seq_one_letter_code
_entity_poly.pdbx_strand_id
1 'polypeptide(L)' 'DLKPGEIGIFVLNGEAYCKKLETDGGIKLISLNPNYKPIKVKYSYELRVIGKVVG' A
#
# COMPACT_ATOMS: atom_id res chain seq x y z
N ASP A 1 2.82 13.00 -4.51
CA ASP A 1 3.50 11.71 -4.30
C ASP A 1 3.23 11.16 -2.93
N LEU A 2 3.03 9.86 -2.86
CA LEU A 2 2.78 9.17 -1.60
C LEU A 2 4.11 8.81 -0.95
N LYS A 3 4.26 9.17 0.34
CA LYS A 3 5.49 8.93 1.10
C LYS A 3 5.27 7.81 2.11
N PRO A 4 6.35 7.16 2.56
CA PRO A 4 6.24 6.14 3.61
C PRO A 4 5.51 6.70 4.84
N GLY A 5 4.65 5.89 5.42
CA GLY A 5 3.83 6.27 6.56
C GLY A 5 2.51 6.92 6.19
N GLU A 6 2.33 7.31 4.93
CA GLU A 6 1.08 7.90 4.48
C GLU A 6 0.11 6.84 4.00
N ILE A 7 -1.17 7.17 4.05
CA ILE A 7 -2.25 6.27 3.62
C ILE A 7 -2.65 6.65 2.20
N GLY A 8 -2.76 5.65 1.35
CA GLY A 8 -3.15 5.85 -0.04
C GLY A 8 -4.13 4.81 -0.52
N ILE A 9 -4.68 5.09 -1.70
CA ILE A 9 -5.49 4.14 -2.44
C ILE A 9 -4.59 3.51 -3.47
N PHE A 10 -4.51 2.19 -3.43
CA PHE A 10 -3.65 1.40 -4.31
C PHE A 10 -4.49 0.45 -5.14
N VAL A 11 -4.05 0.20 -6.36
CA VAL A 11 -4.54 -0.94 -7.14
C VAL A 11 -3.39 -1.94 -7.23
N LEU A 12 -3.58 -3.11 -6.66
CA LEU A 12 -2.58 -4.16 -6.63
C LEU A 12 -3.15 -5.37 -7.34
N ASN A 13 -2.51 -5.75 -8.46
CA ASN A 13 -2.95 -6.87 -9.28
C ASN A 13 -4.45 -6.79 -9.60
N GLY A 14 -4.93 -5.58 -9.91
CA GLY A 14 -6.31 -5.37 -10.28
C GLY A 14 -7.29 -5.14 -9.15
N GLU A 15 -6.85 -5.22 -7.89
CA GLU A 15 -7.71 -5.01 -6.74
C GLU A 15 -7.36 -3.72 -6.01
N ALA A 16 -8.38 -2.97 -5.61
CA ALA A 16 -8.18 -1.70 -4.93
C ALA A 16 -8.10 -1.88 -3.42
N TYR A 17 -7.15 -1.18 -2.82
CA TYR A 17 -6.93 -1.21 -1.37
C TYR A 17 -6.68 0.19 -0.84
N CYS A 18 -7.12 0.42 0.40
CA CYS A 18 -6.76 1.61 1.17
C CYS A 18 -5.78 1.16 2.25
N LYS A 19 -4.51 1.50 2.10
CA LYS A 19 -3.44 0.97 2.94
C LYS A 19 -2.42 2.05 3.26
N LYS A 20 -1.62 1.78 4.29
CA LYS A 20 -0.48 2.64 4.63
C LYS A 20 0.76 2.12 3.91
N LEU A 21 1.50 3.03 3.30
CA LEU A 21 2.72 2.68 2.57
C LEU A 21 3.90 2.56 3.54
N GLU A 22 4.66 1.47 3.40
CA GLU A 22 5.94 1.31 4.07
C GLU A 22 6.97 0.85 3.06
N THR A 23 8.20 1.37 3.20
CA THR A 23 9.27 1.06 2.25
C THR A 23 10.51 0.49 2.91
N ASP A 24 10.44 0.17 4.19
CA ASP A 24 11.57 -0.43 4.90
C ASP A 24 11.73 -1.89 4.47
N GLY A 25 12.85 -2.17 3.78
CA GLY A 25 13.10 -3.51 3.28
C GLY A 25 12.27 -3.90 2.08
N GLY A 26 11.80 -2.91 1.30
CA GLY A 26 10.95 -3.14 0.15
C GLY A 26 9.59 -2.50 0.33
N ILE A 27 8.74 -2.62 -0.66
CA ILE A 27 7.41 -1.99 -0.61
C ILE A 27 6.45 -2.91 0.11
N LYS A 28 5.82 -2.37 1.15
CA LYS A 28 4.78 -3.07 1.91
C LYS A 28 3.55 -2.20 2.02
N LEU A 29 2.40 -2.82 1.95
CA LEU A 29 1.11 -2.15 2.17
C LEU A 29 0.57 -2.65 3.50
N ILE A 30 0.47 -1.74 4.46
CA ILE A 30 0.10 -2.08 5.83
C ILE A 30 -1.39 -1.85 6.02
N SER A 31 -2.07 -2.87 6.50
CA SER A 31 -3.49 -2.76 6.80
C SER A 31 -3.72 -1.84 7.99
N LEU A 32 -4.78 -1.04 7.92
CA LEU A 32 -5.22 -0.25 9.07
C LEU A 32 -5.87 -1.12 10.13
N ASN A 33 -6.26 -2.33 9.76
CA ASN A 33 -6.80 -3.32 10.68
C ASN A 33 -5.67 -4.25 11.12
N PRO A 34 -5.30 -4.29 12.42
CA PRO A 34 -4.16 -5.09 12.87
C PRO A 34 -4.36 -6.60 12.73
N ASN A 35 -5.58 -7.05 12.43
CA ASN A 35 -5.83 -8.46 12.22
C ASN A 35 -5.34 -8.97 10.87
N TYR A 36 -4.98 -8.07 9.96
CA TYR A 36 -4.49 -8.45 8.63
C TYR A 36 -2.98 -8.26 8.55
N LYS A 37 -2.31 -9.20 7.90
CA LYS A 37 -0.87 -9.13 7.71
C LYS A 37 -0.52 -8.12 6.64
N PRO A 38 0.67 -7.49 6.72
CA PRO A 38 1.14 -6.62 5.65
C PRO A 38 1.26 -7.37 4.33
N ILE A 39 0.98 -6.66 3.24
CA ILE A 39 1.17 -7.19 1.90
C ILE A 39 2.56 -6.77 1.43
N LYS A 40 3.45 -7.73 1.18
CA LYS A 40 4.75 -7.47 0.59
C LYS A 40 4.59 -7.44 -0.92
N VAL A 41 4.93 -6.31 -1.54
CA VAL A 41 4.77 -6.14 -2.98
C VAL A 41 6.01 -6.69 -3.67
N LYS A 42 5.82 -7.71 -4.51
CA LYS A 42 6.90 -8.37 -5.24
C LYS A 42 7.06 -7.72 -6.61
N TYR A 43 8.22 -7.93 -7.22
CA TYR A 43 8.51 -7.41 -8.55
C TYR A 43 7.47 -7.79 -9.60
N SER A 44 6.92 -9.00 -9.49
CA SER A 44 5.95 -9.49 -10.45
C SER A 44 4.57 -8.89 -10.26
N TYR A 45 4.35 -8.17 -9.16
CA TYR A 45 3.05 -7.56 -8.89
C TYR A 45 2.91 -6.25 -9.65
N GLU A 46 1.70 -6.00 -10.12
CA GLU A 46 1.37 -4.72 -10.72
C GLU A 46 0.78 -3.82 -9.64
N LEU A 47 1.48 -2.74 -9.34
CA LEU A 47 1.07 -1.80 -8.29
C LEU A 47 0.90 -0.42 -8.88
N ARG A 48 -0.25 0.20 -8.62
CA ARG A 48 -0.52 1.57 -9.01
C ARG A 48 -1.00 2.36 -7.80
N VAL A 49 -0.55 3.59 -7.69
CA VAL A 49 -1.01 4.51 -6.65
C VAL A 49 -2.06 5.41 -7.29
N ILE A 50 -3.28 5.37 -6.76
CA ILE A 50 -4.37 6.18 -7.27
C ILE A 50 -4.38 7.56 -6.61
N GLY A 51 -4.12 7.60 -5.30
CA GLY A 51 -4.12 8.86 -4.61
C GLY A 51 -3.76 8.71 -3.15
N LYS A 52 -3.62 9.86 -2.49
CA LYS A 52 -3.30 9.95 -1.07
C LYS A 52 -4.57 10.27 -0.31
N VAL A 53 -4.78 9.56 0.80
CA VAL A 53 -5.90 9.84 1.70
C VAL A 53 -5.45 10.92 2.67
N VAL A 54 -6.20 12.02 2.71
CA VAL A 54 -5.98 13.13 3.63
C VAL A 54 -7.19 13.27 4.53
N GLY A 55 -6.94 13.63 5.77
CA GLY A 55 -8.07 13.77 6.67
C GLY A 55 -7.69 14.25 8.03
#